data_9d0a77f711afedbaa3c12cce9721f5d5
#
_entry.id   9d0a77f711afedbaa3c12cce9721f5d5
#
_cell.length_a   1.000
_cell.length_b   1.000
_cell.length_c   1.000
_cell.angle_alpha   90.00
_cell.angle_beta   90.00
_cell.angle_gamma   90.00
#
_symmetry.space_group_name_H-M   'P 1'
#
loop_
_entity.id
_entity.type
_entity.pdbx_description
1 polymer ?
#
loop_
_entity_poly.entity_id
_entity_poly.type
_entity_poly.pdbx_seq_one_letter_code
_entity_poly.pdbx_strand_id
1 'polypeptide(L)'
;VQTCALPIFTKKLTTKRDKSIETLKFPFESYRAGQRKFAMAVYGTIKEQKKLFAQAPTGIGKTISTLFPAVMAMGQGLTCKIFYLTARTLTRTVAEDALNKMCVNGLNIRSVTLTAKEKICFNKGAACNREECEFAKGHFDRVNAAVLEILNEETIITRDIITITARKHKICPFEFSLDIALWADCVICDYNYVFDPRVYLKRFFDNQGSYTFLIDEAHNLVDRAREMFSATI
;
A
#
# COMPACT_ATOMS: atom_id res chain seq x y z
N VAL A 1 9.60 19.24 7.18
CA VAL A 1 9.25 19.94 8.42
C VAL A 1 8.62 18.93 9.36
N GLN A 2 9.42 18.39 10.29
CA GLN A 2 8.90 17.59 11.41
C GLN A 2 8.28 18.56 12.41
N THR A 3 6.99 18.76 12.33
CA THR A 3 6.26 19.50 13.36
C THR A 3 5.99 18.58 14.54
N CYS A 4 6.05 19.10 15.78
CA CYS A 4 5.73 18.36 17.01
C CYS A 4 4.34 17.70 17.02
N ALA A 5 3.44 18.09 16.14
CA ALA A 5 2.13 17.51 15.95
C ALA A 5 2.13 16.12 15.27
N LEU A 6 3.16 15.80 14.46
CA LEU A 6 3.25 14.55 13.72
C LEU A 6 3.25 13.29 14.61
N PRO A 7 4.02 13.21 15.71
CA PRO A 7 4.01 12.04 16.58
C PRO A 7 2.66 11.80 17.25
N ILE A 8 1.97 12.89 17.66
CA ILE A 8 0.65 12.80 18.30
C ILE A 8 -0.39 12.31 17.30
N PHE A 9 -0.38 12.84 16.08
CA PHE A 9 -1.30 12.43 15.02
C PHE A 9 -1.06 10.97 14.64
N THR A 10 0.18 10.56 14.43
CA THR A 10 0.55 9.16 14.15
C THR A 10 0.06 8.24 15.26
N LYS A 11 0.31 8.57 16.53
CA LYS A 11 -0.12 7.77 17.68
C LYS A 11 -1.64 7.62 17.72
N LYS A 12 -2.39 8.70 17.45
CA LYS A 12 -3.86 8.66 17.38
C LYS A 12 -4.35 7.71 16.28
N LEU A 13 -3.76 7.78 15.09
CA LEU A 13 -4.11 6.92 13.96
C LEU A 13 -3.82 5.43 14.27
N THR A 14 -2.62 5.14 14.77
CA THR A 14 -2.20 3.79 15.15
C THR A 14 -3.11 3.20 16.24
N THR A 15 -3.41 3.97 17.31
CA THR A 15 -4.30 3.51 18.38
C THR A 15 -5.70 3.20 17.86
N LYS A 16 -6.25 4.02 16.97
CA LYS A 16 -7.57 3.78 16.37
C LYS A 16 -7.57 2.53 15.50
N ARG A 17 -6.53 2.33 14.71
CA ARG A 17 -6.33 1.13 13.91
C ARG A 17 -6.28 -0.12 14.80
N ASP A 18 -5.37 -0.14 15.77
CA ASP A 18 -5.11 -1.33 16.60
C ASP A 18 -6.37 -1.75 17.37
N LYS A 19 -7.10 -0.79 17.95
CA LYS A 19 -8.41 -1.07 18.59
C LYS A 19 -9.43 -1.66 17.61
N SER A 20 -9.44 -1.22 16.36
CA SER A 20 -10.35 -1.76 15.35
C SER A 20 -9.99 -3.18 14.92
N ILE A 21 -8.69 -3.53 14.97
CA ILE A 21 -8.21 -4.88 14.67
C ILE A 21 -8.58 -5.87 15.78
N GLU A 22 -8.57 -5.46 17.04
CA GLU A 22 -8.92 -6.35 18.18
C GLU A 22 -10.31 -6.99 18.02
N THR A 23 -11.25 -6.27 17.44
CA THR A 23 -12.64 -6.73 17.25
C THR A 23 -12.93 -7.24 15.84
N LEU A 24 -11.94 -7.17 14.93
CA LEU A 24 -12.10 -7.53 13.53
C LEU A 24 -12.36 -9.03 13.38
N LYS A 25 -13.45 -9.36 12.69
CA LYS A 25 -13.78 -10.72 12.29
C LYS A 25 -13.47 -10.94 10.81
N PHE A 26 -13.31 -12.20 10.43
CA PHE A 26 -13.16 -12.55 9.02
C PHE A 26 -14.36 -12.00 8.22
N PRO A 27 -14.15 -11.28 7.09
CA PRO A 27 -15.18 -10.48 6.43
C PRO A 27 -16.18 -11.28 5.59
N PHE A 28 -16.24 -12.58 5.77
CA PHE A 28 -17.20 -13.49 5.13
C PHE A 28 -17.81 -14.41 6.17
N GLU A 29 -19.00 -14.94 5.91
CA GLU A 29 -19.71 -15.83 6.83
C GLU A 29 -18.92 -17.10 7.19
N SER A 30 -18.17 -17.64 6.23
CA SER A 30 -17.35 -18.83 6.43
C SER A 30 -16.09 -18.85 5.57
N TYR A 31 -15.11 -19.60 6.01
CA TYR A 31 -13.93 -19.88 5.20
C TYR A 31 -14.24 -20.93 4.13
N ARG A 32 -13.73 -20.71 2.93
CA ARG A 32 -13.72 -21.75 1.87
C ARG A 32 -12.77 -22.89 2.25
N ALA A 33 -12.94 -24.04 1.60
CA ALA A 33 -12.02 -25.18 1.80
C ALA A 33 -10.55 -24.76 1.61
N GLY A 34 -9.71 -25.10 2.58
CA GLY A 34 -8.28 -24.76 2.60
C GLY A 34 -7.93 -23.28 2.95
N GLN A 35 -8.88 -22.36 2.88
CA GLN A 35 -8.65 -20.95 3.09
C GLN A 35 -8.16 -20.63 4.51
N ARG A 36 -8.77 -21.24 5.53
CA ARG A 36 -8.37 -21.06 6.93
C ARG A 36 -6.94 -21.55 7.18
N LYS A 37 -6.60 -22.74 6.64
CA LYS A 37 -5.24 -23.31 6.75
C LYS A 37 -4.21 -22.37 6.12
N PHE A 38 -4.52 -21.82 4.96
CA PHE A 38 -3.64 -20.86 4.27
C PHE A 38 -3.47 -19.57 5.09
N ALA A 39 -4.55 -18.97 5.59
CA ALA A 39 -4.48 -17.78 6.44
C ALA A 39 -3.66 -17.99 7.71
N MET A 40 -3.80 -19.18 8.36
CA MET A 40 -2.99 -19.54 9.52
C MET A 40 -1.50 -19.68 9.18
N ALA A 41 -1.17 -20.25 8.03
CA ALA A 41 0.21 -20.37 7.57
C ALA A 41 0.83 -18.98 7.31
N VAL A 42 0.09 -18.06 6.69
CA VAL A 42 0.52 -16.67 6.49
C VAL A 42 0.79 -15.96 7.83
N TYR A 43 -0.16 -16.06 8.77
CA TYR A 43 0.01 -15.47 10.10
C TYR A 43 1.23 -16.03 10.85
N GLY A 44 1.39 -17.37 10.87
CA GLY A 44 2.54 -18.02 11.49
C GLY A 44 3.87 -17.59 10.87
N THR A 45 3.91 -17.45 9.55
CA THR A 45 5.09 -16.98 8.80
C THR A 45 5.48 -15.55 9.19
N ILE A 46 4.51 -14.64 9.32
CA ILE A 46 4.76 -13.27 9.77
C ILE A 46 5.28 -13.26 11.21
N LYS A 47 4.63 -14.04 12.10
CA LYS A 47 5.03 -14.14 13.50
C LYS A 47 6.45 -14.67 13.68
N GLU A 48 6.84 -15.64 12.87
CA GLU A 48 8.18 -16.25 12.90
C GLU A 48 9.21 -15.52 12.05
N GLN A 49 8.83 -14.42 11.38
CA GLN A 49 9.68 -13.63 10.47
C GLN A 49 10.33 -14.49 9.37
N LYS A 50 9.57 -15.43 8.83
CA LYS A 50 9.99 -16.37 7.79
C LYS A 50 9.47 -15.98 6.40
N LYS A 51 9.79 -16.79 5.41
CA LYS A 51 9.29 -16.71 4.03
C LYS A 51 8.34 -17.86 3.78
N LEU A 52 7.20 -17.59 3.14
CA LEU A 52 6.21 -18.58 2.72
C LEU A 52 6.07 -18.55 1.21
N PHE A 53 6.29 -19.68 0.58
CA PHE A 53 5.91 -19.91 -0.81
C PHE A 53 4.69 -20.81 -0.81
N ALA A 54 3.58 -20.30 -1.36
CA ALA A 54 2.31 -21.03 -1.33
C ALA A 54 1.71 -21.08 -2.74
N GLN A 55 1.38 -22.27 -3.19
CA GLN A 55 0.58 -22.49 -4.37
C GLN A 55 -0.86 -22.76 -3.95
N ALA A 56 -1.78 -21.92 -4.39
CA ALA A 56 -3.19 -22.05 -4.09
C ALA A 56 -4.03 -21.94 -5.38
N PRO A 57 -5.08 -22.79 -5.52
CA PRO A 57 -5.93 -22.76 -6.71
C PRO A 57 -6.65 -21.42 -6.85
N THR A 58 -7.06 -21.11 -8.07
CA THR A 58 -7.92 -19.97 -8.34
C THR A 58 -9.25 -20.11 -7.60
N GLY A 59 -9.83 -19.00 -7.16
CA GLY A 59 -11.13 -19.03 -6.45
C GLY A 59 -11.08 -19.30 -4.95
N ILE A 60 -9.96 -19.74 -4.37
CA ILE A 60 -9.84 -19.94 -2.92
C ILE A 60 -9.93 -18.62 -2.11
N GLY A 61 -9.78 -17.48 -2.77
CA GLY A 61 -9.72 -16.16 -2.10
C GLY A 61 -8.33 -15.86 -1.54
N LYS A 62 -7.28 -16.03 -2.36
CA LYS A 62 -5.87 -15.77 -1.98
C LYS A 62 -5.68 -14.40 -1.33
N THR A 63 -6.21 -13.36 -1.94
CA THR A 63 -6.04 -11.97 -1.49
C THR A 63 -6.49 -11.75 -0.05
N ILE A 64 -7.71 -12.16 0.29
CA ILE A 64 -8.21 -12.01 1.66
C ILE A 64 -7.50 -12.94 2.64
N SER A 65 -7.08 -14.13 2.17
CA SER A 65 -6.34 -15.11 2.99
C SER A 65 -4.92 -14.68 3.32
N THR A 66 -4.39 -13.67 2.63
CA THR A 66 -3.08 -13.07 2.92
C THR A 66 -3.24 -11.72 3.64
N LEU A 67 -4.15 -10.86 3.20
CA LEU A 67 -4.37 -9.54 3.80
C LEU A 67 -4.95 -9.63 5.21
N PHE A 68 -5.99 -10.45 5.44
CA PHE A 68 -6.61 -10.56 6.76
C PHE A 68 -5.62 -10.98 7.86
N PRO A 69 -4.86 -12.08 7.73
CA PRO A 69 -3.87 -12.46 8.74
C PRO A 69 -2.71 -11.45 8.88
N ALA A 70 -2.33 -10.75 7.81
CA ALA A 70 -1.33 -9.69 7.89
C ALA A 70 -1.83 -8.47 8.69
N VAL A 71 -3.11 -8.10 8.52
CA VAL A 71 -3.76 -7.06 9.34
C VAL A 71 -3.85 -7.50 10.81
N MET A 72 -4.24 -8.76 11.07
CA MET A 72 -4.25 -9.31 12.44
C MET A 72 -2.86 -9.28 13.09
N ALA A 73 -1.81 -9.62 12.33
CA ALA A 73 -0.43 -9.55 12.79
C ALA A 73 0.01 -8.10 13.08
N MET A 74 -0.45 -7.14 12.28
CA MET A 74 -0.21 -5.71 12.52
C MET A 74 -0.81 -5.24 13.86
N GLY A 75 -2.04 -5.64 14.18
CA GLY A 75 -2.66 -5.32 15.47
C GLY A 75 -1.92 -5.88 16.69
N GLN A 76 -1.10 -6.90 16.48
CA GLN A 76 -0.22 -7.48 17.51
C GLN A 76 1.22 -6.92 17.49
N GLY A 77 1.48 -5.88 16.68
CA GLY A 77 2.79 -5.25 16.58
C GLY A 77 3.85 -6.10 15.85
N LEU A 78 3.47 -7.20 15.18
CA LEU A 78 4.39 -8.07 14.46
C LEU A 78 4.87 -7.46 13.12
N THR A 79 4.15 -6.50 12.60
CA THR A 79 4.52 -5.72 11.41
C THR A 79 4.00 -4.30 11.52
N CYS A 80 4.77 -3.33 11.06
CA CYS A 80 4.36 -1.93 11.09
C CYS A 80 3.72 -1.45 9.78
N LYS A 81 3.97 -2.15 8.68
CA LYS A 81 3.42 -1.81 7.35
C LYS A 81 3.34 -3.06 6.47
N ILE A 82 2.29 -3.11 5.66
CA ILE A 82 2.05 -4.17 4.68
C ILE A 82 2.30 -3.61 3.28
N PHE A 83 3.11 -4.29 2.49
CA PHE A 83 3.27 -4.05 1.04
C PHE A 83 2.59 -5.18 0.28
N TYR A 84 1.49 -4.87 -0.41
CA TYR A 84 0.81 -5.82 -1.31
C TYR A 84 1.29 -5.57 -2.74
N LEU A 85 2.06 -6.53 -3.26
CA LEU A 85 2.76 -6.41 -4.52
C LEU A 85 2.04 -7.18 -5.63
N THR A 86 1.71 -6.50 -6.72
CA THR A 86 1.05 -7.09 -7.87
C THR A 86 1.35 -6.33 -9.16
N ALA A 87 1.57 -7.05 -10.26
CA ALA A 87 1.85 -6.45 -11.57
C ALA A 87 0.58 -5.97 -12.31
N ARG A 88 -0.60 -6.48 -11.95
CA ARG A 88 -1.84 -6.28 -12.73
C ARG A 88 -2.78 -5.30 -12.06
N THR A 89 -3.40 -4.42 -12.86
CA THR A 89 -4.39 -3.45 -12.36
C THR A 89 -5.60 -4.14 -11.72
N LEU A 90 -6.11 -5.22 -12.32
CA LEU A 90 -7.25 -5.97 -11.76
C LEU A 90 -6.98 -6.53 -10.37
N THR A 91 -5.78 -7.05 -10.12
CA THR A 91 -5.43 -7.59 -8.81
C THR A 91 -5.24 -6.51 -7.75
N ARG A 92 -4.92 -5.27 -8.15
CA ARG A 92 -4.93 -4.10 -7.25
C ARG A 92 -6.34 -3.80 -6.75
N THR A 93 -7.32 -3.76 -7.67
CA THR A 93 -8.74 -3.57 -7.30
C THR A 93 -9.24 -4.67 -6.36
N VAL A 94 -8.85 -5.93 -6.60
CA VAL A 94 -9.21 -7.04 -5.69
C VAL A 94 -8.62 -6.85 -4.29
N ALA A 95 -7.42 -6.29 -4.17
CA ALA A 95 -6.81 -5.98 -2.87
C ALA A 95 -7.52 -4.79 -2.19
N GLU A 96 -7.85 -3.74 -2.93
CA GLU A 96 -8.66 -2.61 -2.45
C GLU A 96 -10.03 -3.09 -1.94
N ASP A 97 -10.72 -3.93 -2.72
CA ASP A 97 -12.02 -4.52 -2.34
C ASP A 97 -11.92 -5.38 -1.07
N ALA A 98 -10.86 -6.17 -0.94
CA ALA A 98 -10.63 -6.99 0.25
C ALA A 98 -10.44 -6.13 1.50
N LEU A 99 -9.65 -5.04 1.40
CA LEU A 99 -9.47 -4.08 2.49
C LEU A 99 -10.78 -3.34 2.79
N ASN A 100 -11.50 -2.90 1.76
CA ASN A 100 -12.78 -2.21 1.91
C ASN A 100 -13.82 -3.07 2.64
N LYS A 101 -13.91 -4.36 2.30
CA LYS A 101 -14.78 -5.31 3.02
C LYS A 101 -14.43 -5.42 4.50
N MET A 102 -13.15 -5.40 4.85
CA MET A 102 -12.74 -5.36 6.25
C MET A 102 -13.08 -4.01 6.90
N CYS A 103 -12.96 -2.89 6.18
CA CYS A 103 -13.35 -1.57 6.68
C CYS A 103 -14.85 -1.45 6.94
N VAL A 104 -15.69 -1.99 6.07
CA VAL A 104 -17.16 -2.09 6.29
C VAL A 104 -17.48 -2.88 7.56
N ASN A 105 -16.65 -3.88 7.89
CA ASN A 105 -16.75 -4.67 9.13
C ASN A 105 -16.03 -4.04 10.35
N GLY A 106 -15.73 -2.75 10.28
CA GLY A 106 -15.22 -1.96 11.41
C GLY A 106 -13.70 -1.76 11.45
N LEU A 107 -12.93 -2.31 10.49
CA LEU A 107 -11.49 -2.06 10.42
C LEU A 107 -11.21 -0.58 10.09
N ASN A 108 -10.30 0.03 10.83
CA ASN A 108 -9.80 1.37 10.55
C ASN A 108 -8.34 1.33 10.09
N ILE A 109 -8.10 0.85 8.89
CA ILE A 109 -6.78 0.79 8.26
C ILE A 109 -6.69 1.82 7.13
N ARG A 110 -5.51 2.39 6.92
CA ARG A 110 -5.26 3.23 5.75
C ARG A 110 -4.49 2.45 4.72
N SER A 111 -5.03 2.41 3.51
CA SER A 111 -4.30 1.86 2.37
C SER A 111 -4.18 2.88 1.25
N VAL A 112 -3.10 2.78 0.49
CA VAL A 112 -2.87 3.58 -0.71
C VAL A 112 -2.44 2.70 -1.86
N THR A 113 -2.99 2.97 -3.05
CA THR A 113 -2.59 2.31 -4.29
C THR A 113 -1.67 3.21 -5.10
N LEU A 114 -0.39 2.81 -5.20
CA LEU A 114 0.58 3.53 -6.01
C LEU A 114 0.39 3.25 -7.50
N THR A 115 0.36 4.31 -8.27
CA THR A 115 0.25 4.26 -9.73
C THR A 115 1.52 4.82 -10.35
N ALA A 116 2.03 4.17 -11.39
CA ALA A 116 3.21 4.63 -12.10
C ALA A 116 3.04 6.06 -12.62
N LYS A 117 4.13 6.83 -12.57
CA LYS A 117 4.13 8.25 -12.92
C LYS A 117 3.52 8.55 -14.28
N GLU A 118 3.84 7.74 -15.27
CA GLU A 118 3.36 7.89 -16.66
C GLU A 118 1.83 7.74 -16.76
N LYS A 119 1.23 7.01 -15.80
CA LYS A 119 -0.21 6.74 -15.78
C LYS A 119 -1.02 7.76 -14.96
N ILE A 120 -0.40 8.42 -13.98
CA ILE A 120 -1.09 9.34 -13.07
C ILE A 120 -0.75 10.81 -13.31
N CYS A 121 0.35 11.11 -14.00
CA CYS A 121 0.81 12.48 -14.26
C CYS A 121 -0.23 13.27 -15.07
N PHE A 122 -0.52 14.50 -14.63
CA PHE A 122 -1.42 15.41 -15.33
C PHE A 122 -0.76 16.13 -16.52
N ASN A 123 0.57 16.28 -16.47
CA ASN A 123 1.34 17.04 -17.45
C ASN A 123 2.24 16.09 -18.24
N LYS A 124 1.63 15.31 -19.14
CA LYS A 124 2.37 14.35 -19.97
C LYS A 124 3.22 15.10 -21.01
N GLY A 125 4.52 14.79 -21.01
CA GLY A 125 5.46 15.35 -21.98
C GLY A 125 6.23 16.58 -21.53
N ALA A 126 5.87 17.22 -20.40
CA ALA A 126 6.67 18.29 -19.83
C ALA A 126 7.72 17.77 -18.84
N ALA A 127 8.80 18.52 -18.69
CA ALA A 127 9.81 18.20 -17.67
C ALA A 127 9.22 18.35 -16.27
N CYS A 128 9.66 17.47 -15.35
CA CYS A 128 9.22 17.49 -13.95
C CYS A 128 10.01 18.52 -13.12
N ASN A 129 9.94 19.77 -13.52
CA ASN A 129 10.56 20.89 -12.82
C ASN A 129 9.51 21.98 -12.48
N ARG A 130 9.91 22.97 -11.69
CA ARG A 130 9.03 24.06 -11.25
C ARG A 130 8.68 25.06 -12.35
N GLU A 131 9.44 25.09 -13.43
CA GLU A 131 9.28 26.03 -14.52
C GLU A 131 8.24 25.56 -15.53
N GLU A 132 8.25 24.26 -15.84
CA GLU A 132 7.42 23.65 -16.87
C GLU A 132 6.17 22.94 -16.36
N CYS A 133 6.12 22.57 -15.06
CA CYS A 133 5.00 21.84 -14.48
C CYS A 133 4.30 22.65 -13.38
N GLU A 134 3.08 23.09 -13.64
CA GLU A 134 2.26 23.84 -12.67
C GLU A 134 1.97 23.05 -11.38
N PHE A 135 1.91 21.71 -11.46
CA PHE A 135 1.70 20.82 -10.31
C PHE A 135 2.97 20.56 -9.50
N ALA A 136 4.16 20.76 -10.09
CA ALA A 136 5.43 20.75 -9.38
C ALA A 136 5.72 22.09 -8.72
N LYS A 137 5.29 23.20 -9.35
CA LYS A 137 5.41 24.55 -8.79
C LYS A 137 4.56 24.71 -7.54
N GLY A 138 5.21 24.94 -6.40
CA GLY A 138 4.52 25.12 -5.10
C GLY A 138 3.91 23.83 -4.53
N HIS A 139 4.33 22.65 -5.00
CA HIS A 139 3.89 21.36 -4.47
C HIS A 139 4.12 21.28 -2.96
N PHE A 140 5.34 21.58 -2.51
CA PHE A 140 5.72 21.49 -1.10
C PHE A 140 4.98 22.45 -0.17
N ASP A 141 4.46 23.55 -0.69
CA ASP A 141 3.68 24.51 0.08
C ASP A 141 2.26 24.03 0.36
N ARG A 142 1.72 23.19 -0.54
CA ARG A 142 0.32 22.76 -0.53
C ARG A 142 0.11 21.27 -0.13
N VAL A 143 1.14 20.44 -0.26
CA VAL A 143 1.00 18.99 -0.04
C VAL A 143 0.57 18.62 1.37
N ASN A 144 1.03 19.36 2.39
CA ASN A 144 0.67 19.08 3.78
C ASN A 144 -0.83 19.21 4.05
N ALA A 145 -1.48 20.23 3.46
CA ALA A 145 -2.92 20.41 3.57
C ALA A 145 -3.68 19.26 2.88
N ALA A 146 -3.23 18.86 1.70
CA ALA A 146 -3.81 17.74 0.98
C ALA A 146 -3.65 16.39 1.73
N VAL A 147 -2.48 16.16 2.35
CA VAL A 147 -2.24 14.97 3.18
C VAL A 147 -3.17 14.94 4.39
N LEU A 148 -3.33 16.05 5.10
CA LEU A 148 -4.22 16.12 6.25
C LEU A 148 -5.68 15.90 5.86
N GLU A 149 -6.13 16.47 4.74
CA GLU A 149 -7.48 16.29 4.23
C GLU A 149 -7.74 14.79 3.95
N ILE A 150 -6.93 14.18 3.09
CA ILE A 150 -7.16 12.80 2.65
C ILE A 150 -7.06 11.78 3.79
N LEU A 151 -6.15 12.00 4.76
CA LEU A 151 -6.00 11.11 5.92
C LEU A 151 -7.17 11.21 6.91
N ASN A 152 -7.91 12.31 6.91
CA ASN A 152 -9.11 12.47 7.74
C ASN A 152 -10.37 11.93 7.06
N GLU A 153 -10.46 12.00 5.75
CA GLU A 153 -11.66 11.68 4.98
C GLU A 153 -11.66 10.25 4.46
N GLU A 154 -10.48 9.69 4.13
CA GLU A 154 -10.38 8.43 3.41
C GLU A 154 -9.60 7.36 4.18
N THR A 155 -10.03 6.11 3.99
CA THR A 155 -9.33 4.92 4.51
C THR A 155 -8.69 4.10 3.38
N ILE A 156 -9.41 3.93 2.26
CA ILE A 156 -8.92 3.22 1.06
C ILE A 156 -8.62 4.25 -0.02
N ILE A 157 -7.37 4.66 -0.10
CA ILE A 157 -6.92 5.75 -0.97
C ILE A 157 -6.54 5.18 -2.34
N THR A 158 -7.51 5.20 -3.25
CA THR A 158 -7.35 4.73 -4.62
C THR A 158 -6.68 5.79 -5.52
N ARG A 159 -6.32 5.39 -6.74
CA ARG A 159 -5.83 6.29 -7.77
C ARG A 159 -6.76 7.48 -8.00
N ASP A 160 -8.07 7.23 -8.04
CA ASP A 160 -9.06 8.27 -8.37
C ASP A 160 -9.15 9.31 -7.25
N ILE A 161 -9.16 8.88 -6.00
CA ILE A 161 -9.12 9.75 -4.82
C ILE A 161 -7.85 10.61 -4.83
N ILE A 162 -6.67 10.01 -5.08
CA ILE A 162 -5.40 10.75 -5.22
C ILE A 162 -5.51 11.80 -6.33
N THR A 163 -6.07 11.43 -7.48
CA THR A 163 -6.18 12.31 -8.64
C THR A 163 -7.11 13.51 -8.36
N ILE A 164 -8.27 13.26 -7.74
CA ILE A 164 -9.23 14.30 -7.37
C ILE A 164 -8.62 15.28 -6.37
N THR A 165 -8.03 14.76 -5.28
CA THR A 165 -7.42 15.58 -4.23
C THR A 165 -6.21 16.37 -4.77
N ALA A 166 -5.37 15.73 -5.59
CA ALA A 166 -4.22 16.38 -6.19
C ALA A 166 -4.62 17.53 -7.13
N ARG A 167 -5.71 17.41 -7.89
CA ARG A 167 -6.25 18.51 -8.71
C ARG A 167 -6.77 19.65 -7.86
N LYS A 168 -7.54 19.35 -6.82
CA LYS A 168 -8.10 20.33 -5.87
C LYS A 168 -6.99 21.20 -5.28
N HIS A 169 -5.89 20.58 -4.85
CA HIS A 169 -4.76 21.26 -4.22
C HIS A 169 -3.69 21.73 -5.22
N LYS A 170 -3.83 21.48 -6.52
CA LYS A 170 -2.84 21.79 -7.57
C LYS A 170 -1.44 21.26 -7.22
N ILE A 171 -1.34 19.97 -6.86
CA ILE A 171 -0.10 19.27 -6.51
C ILE A 171 0.15 18.10 -7.45
N CYS A 172 1.41 17.64 -7.51
CA CYS A 172 1.78 16.46 -8.31
C CYS A 172 1.12 15.20 -7.74
N PRO A 173 0.25 14.48 -8.48
CA PRO A 173 -0.44 13.31 -7.96
C PRO A 173 0.52 12.14 -7.67
N PHE A 174 1.62 12.04 -8.40
CA PHE A 174 2.61 10.99 -8.19
C PHE A 174 3.36 11.20 -6.86
N GLU A 175 3.98 12.36 -6.65
CA GLU A 175 4.68 12.70 -5.39
C GLU A 175 3.72 12.64 -4.21
N PHE A 176 2.50 13.16 -4.37
CA PHE A 176 1.46 13.11 -3.35
C PHE A 176 1.14 11.66 -2.93
N SER A 177 1.04 10.73 -3.89
CA SER A 177 0.81 9.32 -3.58
C SER A 177 1.94 8.70 -2.76
N LEU A 178 3.19 9.12 -3.02
CA LEU A 178 4.36 8.67 -2.26
C LEU A 178 4.39 9.26 -0.84
N ASP A 179 3.93 10.49 -0.67
CA ASP A 179 3.81 11.12 0.64
C ASP A 179 2.69 10.45 1.48
N ILE A 180 1.55 10.13 0.87
CA ILE A 180 0.47 9.36 1.52
C ILE A 180 0.98 7.98 1.94
N ALA A 181 1.80 7.32 1.13
CA ALA A 181 2.33 5.99 1.45
C ALA A 181 3.13 5.96 2.76
N LEU A 182 3.73 7.08 3.18
CA LEU A 182 4.40 7.18 4.49
C LEU A 182 3.43 6.97 5.64
N TRP A 183 2.19 7.43 5.50
CA TRP A 183 1.13 7.37 6.51
C TRP A 183 0.25 6.13 6.41
N ALA A 184 0.22 5.49 5.25
CA ALA A 184 -0.58 4.31 5.01
C ALA A 184 -0.03 3.09 5.77
N ASP A 185 -0.94 2.28 6.30
CA ASP A 185 -0.65 0.99 6.93
C ASP A 185 -0.41 -0.11 5.88
N CYS A 186 -1.11 -0.01 4.74
CA CYS A 186 -0.97 -0.92 3.62
C CYS A 186 -0.69 -0.15 2.32
N VAL A 187 0.34 -0.54 1.59
CA VAL A 187 0.72 0.03 0.30
C VAL A 187 0.52 -1.04 -0.77
N ILE A 188 -0.41 -0.78 -1.70
CA ILE A 188 -0.65 -1.64 -2.86
C ILE A 188 0.15 -1.07 -4.02
N CYS A 189 1.08 -1.83 -4.59
CA CYS A 189 1.96 -1.33 -5.65
C CYS A 189 2.47 -2.42 -6.58
N ASP A 190 3.16 -2.00 -7.64
CA ASP A 190 3.88 -2.91 -8.54
C ASP A 190 5.15 -3.43 -7.88
N TYR A 191 5.62 -4.60 -8.31
CA TYR A 191 6.89 -5.22 -7.86
C TYR A 191 8.08 -4.28 -7.99
N ASN A 192 8.10 -3.42 -9.02
CA ASN A 192 9.19 -2.50 -9.30
C ASN A 192 9.45 -1.55 -8.13
N TYR A 193 8.41 -1.16 -7.38
CA TYR A 193 8.56 -0.30 -6.22
C TYR A 193 9.34 -0.91 -5.05
N VAL A 194 9.54 -2.23 -5.08
CA VAL A 194 10.33 -2.95 -4.06
C VAL A 194 11.63 -3.51 -4.64
N PHE A 195 11.61 -4.02 -5.87
CA PHE A 195 12.69 -4.83 -6.40
C PHE A 195 13.53 -4.15 -7.49
N ASP A 196 13.01 -3.12 -8.20
CA ASP A 196 13.79 -2.44 -9.25
C ASP A 196 14.73 -1.39 -8.63
N PRO A 197 16.05 -1.53 -8.76
CA PRO A 197 17.03 -0.61 -8.17
C PRO A 197 16.88 0.84 -8.63
N ARG A 198 16.22 1.08 -9.79
CA ARG A 198 16.02 2.42 -10.36
C ARG A 198 14.83 3.17 -9.76
N VAL A 199 13.81 2.43 -9.29
CA VAL A 199 12.52 3.02 -8.88
C VAL A 199 12.04 2.55 -7.50
N TYR A 200 12.81 1.71 -6.79
CA TYR A 200 12.39 1.24 -5.47
C TYR A 200 12.17 2.37 -4.46
N LEU A 201 11.32 2.13 -3.50
CA LEU A 201 10.91 3.12 -2.51
C LEU A 201 11.99 3.34 -1.44
N LYS A 202 13.08 4.05 -1.78
CA LYS A 202 14.21 4.37 -0.90
C LYS A 202 13.77 4.88 0.45
N ARG A 203 12.78 5.79 0.48
CA ARG A 203 12.26 6.40 1.72
C ARG A 203 11.73 5.40 2.75
N PHE A 204 11.47 4.14 2.37
CA PHE A 204 11.06 3.07 3.26
C PHE A 204 12.21 2.11 3.59
N PHE A 205 13.04 1.77 2.61
CA PHE A 205 13.98 0.66 2.70
C PHE A 205 15.38 1.09 3.12
N ASP A 206 15.68 2.38 3.11
CA ASP A 206 16.93 2.92 3.67
C ASP A 206 16.89 2.92 5.22
N ASN A 207 15.72 2.80 5.84
CA ASN A 207 15.54 2.65 7.27
C ASN A 207 15.01 1.26 7.61
N GLN A 208 15.50 0.67 8.71
CA GLN A 208 15.00 -0.62 9.17
C GLN A 208 13.56 -0.49 9.68
N GLY A 209 12.66 -1.30 9.15
CA GLY A 209 11.27 -1.39 9.56
C GLY A 209 10.78 -2.83 9.54
N SER A 210 9.82 -3.16 10.41
CA SER A 210 9.16 -4.45 10.39
C SER A 210 8.07 -4.44 9.31
N TYR A 211 8.41 -4.84 8.09
CA TYR A 211 7.50 -4.84 6.95
C TYR A 211 7.08 -6.26 6.55
N THR A 212 5.80 -6.40 6.19
CA THR A 212 5.28 -7.63 5.59
C THR A 212 5.07 -7.42 4.09
N PHE A 213 5.69 -8.26 3.27
CA PHE A 213 5.52 -8.27 1.82
C PHE A 213 4.60 -9.42 1.42
N LEU A 214 3.44 -9.07 0.84
CA LEU A 214 2.49 -10.02 0.24
C LEU A 214 2.66 -9.94 -1.26
N ILE A 215 3.22 -10.97 -1.86
CA ILE A 215 3.59 -10.99 -3.28
C ILE A 215 2.59 -11.88 -4.02
N ASP A 216 1.66 -11.24 -4.73
CA ASP A 216 0.66 -11.96 -5.54
C ASP A 216 1.24 -12.35 -6.89
N GLU A 217 0.86 -13.55 -7.38
CA GLU A 217 1.35 -14.10 -8.65
C GLU A 217 2.90 -14.07 -8.77
N ALA A 218 3.59 -14.51 -7.71
CA ALA A 218 5.05 -14.41 -7.56
C ALA A 218 5.86 -15.09 -8.69
N HIS A 219 5.24 -16.00 -9.46
CA HIS A 219 5.86 -16.60 -10.63
C HIS A 219 6.26 -15.56 -11.71
N ASN A 220 5.59 -14.41 -11.75
CA ASN A 220 5.94 -13.32 -12.66
C ASN A 220 7.25 -12.61 -12.27
N LEU A 221 7.74 -12.80 -11.04
CA LEU A 221 8.97 -12.13 -10.58
C LEU A 221 10.22 -12.59 -11.35
N VAL A 222 10.24 -13.82 -11.86
CA VAL A 222 11.41 -14.32 -12.61
C VAL A 222 11.65 -13.50 -13.88
N ASP A 223 10.60 -13.29 -14.67
CA ASP A 223 10.71 -12.50 -15.90
C ASP A 223 10.90 -11.02 -15.60
N ARG A 224 10.22 -10.51 -14.59
CA ARG A 224 10.42 -9.14 -14.11
C ARG A 224 11.83 -8.87 -13.62
N ALA A 225 12.44 -9.80 -12.87
CA ALA A 225 13.83 -9.67 -12.44
C ALA A 225 14.78 -9.61 -13.61
N ARG A 226 14.57 -10.42 -14.66
CA ARG A 226 15.36 -10.34 -15.88
C ARG A 226 15.27 -8.96 -16.52
N GLU A 227 14.06 -8.38 -16.65
CA GLU A 227 13.87 -7.03 -17.19
C GLU A 227 14.54 -5.95 -16.32
N MET A 228 14.42 -6.03 -14.99
CA MET A 228 14.99 -5.06 -14.04
C MET A 228 16.50 -5.00 -14.07
N PHE A 229 17.15 -6.16 -14.27
CA PHE A 229 18.61 -6.32 -14.20
C PHE A 229 19.27 -6.55 -15.55
N SER A 230 18.54 -6.40 -16.68
CA SER A 230 19.10 -6.46 -18.02
C SER A 230 19.44 -5.06 -18.54
N ALA A 231 20.55 -4.96 -19.25
CA ALA A 231 20.91 -3.78 -20.03
C ALA A 231 20.97 -4.16 -21.52
N THR A 232 20.39 -3.31 -22.36
CA THR A 232 20.61 -3.38 -23.82
C THR A 232 21.75 -2.46 -24.17
N ILE A 233 22.78 -2.99 -24.81
CA ILE A 233 23.94 -2.25 -25.29
C ILE A 233 23.64 -1.80 -26.72
#